data_7beaed6812903938953136f1f8fd53cf
#
_entry.id   7beaed6812903938953136f1f8fd53cf
#
_cell.length_a   1.000
_cell.length_b   1.000
_cell.length_c   1.000
_cell.angle_alpha   90.00
_cell.angle_beta   90.00
_cell.angle_gamma   90.00
#
_symmetry.space_group_name_H-M   'P 1'
#
loop_
_entity.id
_entity.type
_entity.pdbx_description
1 polymer ?
#
loop_
_entity_poly.entity_id
_entity_poly.type
_entity_poly.pdbx_seq_one_letter_code
_entity_poly.pdbx_strand_id
1 'polypeptide(L)'
;KTLPVHVIQDRELAYYQSEKMTWLADRVMEAGAEWIVPFDADEFWYGVSAPLSEVLRSQKSHTIELTKLYNVFPSIEGPTLRIDPTPHWDLKVCFSRWENAVIKMGNHEVIAPGKQKLNEVAIIHYPWRSKEQFARKLRQGAKALEATDLPEDMGYHWRRNGDITFESATPLWEALLRGEVDHETITWRPTGPLTPIGSLPQEFKEIVHLLNEKTSTGI
;
A
#
# COMPACT_ATOMS: atom_id res chain seq x y z
N LYS A 1 1.47 -22.78 12.86
CA LYS A 1 1.61 -21.81 13.97
C LYS A 1 0.66 -20.65 13.69
N THR A 2 -0.26 -20.36 14.60
CA THR A 2 -1.11 -19.16 14.53
C THR A 2 -0.22 -17.94 14.81
N LEU A 3 -0.21 -16.97 13.91
CA LEU A 3 0.46 -15.71 14.18
C LEU A 3 -0.32 -14.94 15.26
N PRO A 4 0.33 -14.28 16.22
CA PRO A 4 -0.35 -13.42 17.16
C PRO A 4 -0.91 -12.20 16.40
N VAL A 5 -2.23 -12.07 16.37
CA VAL A 5 -2.92 -10.95 15.74
C VAL A 5 -3.71 -10.21 16.82
N HIS A 6 -3.44 -8.92 16.96
CA HIS A 6 -4.21 -8.03 17.82
C HIS A 6 -5.06 -7.12 16.96
N VAL A 7 -6.39 -7.19 17.13
CA VAL A 7 -7.34 -6.36 16.40
C VAL A 7 -7.79 -5.22 17.31
N ILE A 8 -7.56 -3.99 16.86
CA ILE A 8 -8.02 -2.78 17.56
C ILE A 8 -9.13 -2.17 16.72
N GLN A 9 -10.32 -2.03 17.32
CA GLN A 9 -11.44 -1.40 16.63
C GLN A 9 -11.27 0.12 16.68
N ASP A 10 -11.09 0.72 15.51
CA ASP A 10 -11.12 2.17 15.33
C ASP A 10 -12.50 2.58 14.77
N ARG A 11 -13.18 3.52 15.46
CA ARG A 11 -14.47 4.07 15.04
C ARG A 11 -14.35 5.49 14.52
N GLU A 12 -13.15 6.05 14.54
CA GLU A 12 -12.85 7.38 13.98
C GLU A 12 -12.95 7.33 12.46
N LEU A 13 -13.81 8.16 11.89
CA LEU A 13 -13.98 8.27 10.44
C LEU A 13 -12.92 9.17 9.80
N ALA A 14 -12.37 10.11 10.57
CA ALA A 14 -11.36 11.03 10.09
C ALA A 14 -10.04 10.34 9.78
N TYR A 15 -9.41 10.76 8.69
CA TYR A 15 -8.16 10.15 8.21
C TYR A 15 -6.94 10.72 8.91
N TYR A 16 -6.74 10.28 10.17
CA TYR A 16 -5.55 10.61 10.96
C TYR A 16 -4.56 9.43 10.99
N GLN A 17 -4.13 8.99 9.80
CA GLN A 17 -3.28 7.80 9.66
C GLN A 17 -1.94 7.96 10.37
N SER A 18 -1.31 9.12 10.29
CA SER A 18 -0.01 9.39 10.91
C SER A 18 -0.04 9.14 12.42
N GLU A 19 -1.02 9.72 13.11
CA GLU A 19 -1.20 9.60 14.55
C GLU A 19 -1.51 8.15 14.96
N LYS A 20 -2.40 7.50 14.21
CA LYS A 20 -2.81 6.12 14.47
C LYS A 20 -1.66 5.14 14.26
N MET A 21 -0.90 5.28 13.16
CA MET A 21 0.24 4.41 12.87
C MET A 21 1.39 4.65 13.83
N THR A 22 1.64 5.89 14.23
CA THR A 22 2.65 6.22 15.26
C THR A 22 2.28 5.59 16.60
N TRP A 23 1.03 5.76 17.04
CA TRP A 23 0.54 5.14 18.25
C TRP A 23 0.63 3.61 18.25
N LEU A 24 0.29 2.96 17.13
CA LEU A 24 0.43 1.51 16.97
C LEU A 24 1.90 1.08 17.03
N ALA A 25 2.80 1.84 16.40
CA ALA A 25 4.23 1.57 16.41
C ALA A 25 4.79 1.62 17.85
N ASP A 26 4.42 2.65 18.64
CA ASP A 26 4.84 2.76 20.03
C ASP A 26 4.37 1.54 20.86
N ARG A 27 3.11 1.13 20.69
CA ARG A 27 2.55 -0.03 21.40
C ARG A 27 3.27 -1.34 21.12
N VAL A 28 3.60 -1.60 19.86
CA VAL A 28 4.31 -2.84 19.50
C VAL A 28 5.79 -2.77 19.90
N MET A 29 6.39 -1.59 19.91
CA MET A 29 7.75 -1.39 20.44
C MET A 29 7.80 -1.60 21.97
N GLU A 30 6.82 -1.12 22.71
CA GLU A 30 6.65 -1.42 24.15
C GLU A 30 6.54 -2.93 24.40
N ALA A 31 5.84 -3.65 23.51
CA ALA A 31 5.72 -5.11 23.54
C ALA A 31 6.98 -5.87 23.07
N GLY A 32 8.06 -5.16 22.73
CA GLY A 32 9.36 -5.76 22.38
C GLY A 32 9.59 -5.98 20.89
N ALA A 33 8.80 -5.39 20.00
CA ALA A 33 9.06 -5.45 18.57
C ALA A 33 10.41 -4.80 18.24
N GLU A 34 11.21 -5.47 17.41
CA GLU A 34 12.51 -4.97 16.94
C GLU A 34 12.39 -4.23 15.60
N TRP A 35 11.36 -4.56 14.82
CA TRP A 35 11.07 -3.94 13.54
C TRP A 35 9.60 -3.52 13.46
N ILE A 36 9.38 -2.37 12.85
CA ILE A 36 8.07 -1.82 12.55
C ILE A 36 7.90 -1.82 11.03
N VAL A 37 6.87 -2.46 10.57
CA VAL A 37 6.46 -2.50 9.15
C VAL A 37 5.04 -1.93 9.08
N PRO A 38 4.88 -0.61 8.94
CA PRO A 38 3.57 -0.01 8.77
C PRO A 38 3.06 -0.31 7.36
N PHE A 39 1.96 -1.05 7.24
CA PHE A 39 1.44 -1.46 5.93
C PHE A 39 -0.06 -1.21 5.80
N ASP A 40 -0.48 -0.96 4.57
CA ASP A 40 -1.89 -0.87 4.20
C ASP A 40 -2.41 -2.26 3.78
N ALA A 41 -3.72 -2.50 3.92
CA ALA A 41 -4.33 -3.83 3.71
C ALA A 41 -4.27 -4.35 2.25
N ASP A 42 -3.80 -3.56 1.33
CA ASP A 42 -3.59 -3.86 -0.09
C ASP A 42 -2.10 -3.92 -0.48
N GLU A 43 -1.21 -3.98 0.51
CA GLU A 43 0.24 -4.09 0.34
C GLU A 43 0.76 -5.45 0.77
N PHE A 44 1.64 -6.02 -0.05
CA PHE A 44 2.32 -7.30 0.20
C PHE A 44 3.82 -7.05 0.26
N TRP A 45 4.36 -7.04 1.46
CA TRP A 45 5.76 -6.78 1.75
C TRP A 45 6.59 -8.06 1.64
N TYR A 46 7.73 -8.00 1.00
CA TYR A 46 8.64 -9.15 0.84
C TYR A 46 10.10 -8.69 0.81
N GLY A 47 11.01 -9.59 1.19
CA GLY A 47 12.44 -9.38 1.04
C GLY A 47 12.90 -9.75 -0.36
N VAL A 48 13.76 -8.93 -0.97
CA VAL A 48 14.20 -9.12 -2.36
C VAL A 48 15.12 -10.33 -2.52
N SER A 49 15.98 -10.59 -1.54
CA SER A 49 17.01 -11.64 -1.59
C SER A 49 16.69 -12.87 -0.74
N ALA A 50 15.78 -12.74 0.23
CA ALA A 50 15.43 -13.79 1.18
C ALA A 50 14.06 -13.48 1.81
N PRO A 51 13.43 -14.37 2.58
CA PRO A 51 12.20 -14.06 3.32
C PRO A 51 12.31 -12.76 4.11
N LEU A 52 11.27 -11.94 4.13
CA LEU A 52 11.27 -10.61 4.76
C LEU A 52 11.84 -10.63 6.18
N SER A 53 11.47 -11.64 6.98
CA SER A 53 11.95 -11.77 8.36
C SER A 53 13.47 -12.02 8.46
N GLU A 54 14.07 -12.64 7.47
CA GLU A 54 15.52 -12.86 7.40
C GLU A 54 16.24 -11.60 6.97
N VAL A 55 15.71 -10.92 5.94
CA VAL A 55 16.22 -9.62 5.49
C VAL A 55 16.26 -8.64 6.65
N LEU A 56 15.13 -8.48 7.37
CA LEU A 56 15.05 -7.53 8.47
C LEU A 56 15.99 -7.90 9.63
N ARG A 57 16.10 -9.18 10.01
CA ARG A 57 17.05 -9.62 11.06
C ARG A 57 18.50 -9.41 10.69
N SER A 58 18.85 -9.47 9.41
CA SER A 58 20.23 -9.25 8.93
C SER A 58 20.65 -7.79 8.99
N GLN A 59 19.71 -6.86 9.11
CA GLN A 59 19.98 -5.43 9.15
C GLN A 59 20.55 -5.01 10.50
N LYS A 60 21.34 -3.93 10.47
CA LYS A 60 21.85 -3.31 11.71
C LYS A 60 20.73 -2.57 12.43
N SER A 61 20.89 -2.40 13.76
CA SER A 61 20.05 -1.49 14.52
C SER A 61 20.08 -0.07 13.93
N HIS A 62 19.01 0.69 14.13
CA HIS A 62 18.87 2.06 13.63
C HIS A 62 18.89 2.15 12.09
N THR A 63 18.28 1.18 11.43
CA THR A 63 18.06 1.18 9.98
C THR A 63 16.64 1.63 9.65
N ILE A 64 16.52 2.49 8.64
CA ILE A 64 15.28 2.83 7.94
C ILE A 64 15.40 2.24 6.54
N GLU A 65 14.55 1.29 6.20
CA GLU A 65 14.50 0.72 4.86
C GLU A 65 13.48 1.49 4.02
N LEU A 66 13.94 2.11 2.95
CA LEU A 66 13.10 2.73 1.94
C LEU A 66 12.67 1.66 0.94
N THR A 67 11.38 1.50 0.76
CA THR A 67 10.82 0.34 0.07
C THR A 67 10.12 0.75 -1.20
N LYS A 68 10.53 0.17 -2.33
CA LYS A 68 9.88 0.35 -3.63
C LYS A 68 8.55 -0.36 -3.67
N LEU A 69 7.58 0.29 -4.31
CA LEU A 69 6.21 -0.19 -4.43
C LEU A 69 5.87 -0.39 -5.90
N TYR A 70 5.44 -1.60 -6.24
CA TYR A 70 5.05 -1.98 -7.61
C TYR A 70 3.55 -2.21 -7.67
N ASN A 71 2.86 -1.43 -8.49
CA ASN A 71 1.41 -1.50 -8.61
C ASN A 71 0.97 -2.67 -9.49
N VAL A 72 -0.06 -3.38 -9.03
CA VAL A 72 -0.72 -4.47 -9.76
C VAL A 72 -2.14 -4.06 -10.10
N PHE A 73 -2.58 -4.41 -11.29
CA PHE A 73 -3.90 -4.05 -11.81
C PHE A 73 -4.60 -5.29 -12.39
N PRO A 74 -5.93 -5.36 -12.34
CA PRO A 74 -6.68 -6.34 -13.12
C PRO A 74 -6.44 -6.12 -14.62
N SER A 75 -6.44 -7.20 -15.40
CA SER A 75 -6.45 -7.10 -16.84
C SER A 75 -7.84 -6.73 -17.34
N ILE A 76 -7.92 -5.89 -18.37
CA ILE A 76 -9.16 -5.61 -19.08
C ILE A 76 -9.61 -6.82 -19.93
N GLU A 77 -8.67 -7.71 -20.27
CA GLU A 77 -8.88 -8.85 -21.16
C GLU A 77 -9.38 -10.11 -20.44
N GLY A 78 -9.47 -10.11 -19.11
CA GLY A 78 -9.92 -11.28 -18.34
C GLY A 78 -9.41 -11.33 -16.90
N PRO A 79 -9.61 -12.42 -16.18
CA PRO A 79 -9.36 -12.54 -14.75
C PRO A 79 -7.87 -12.69 -14.39
N THR A 80 -6.99 -12.05 -15.11
CA THR A 80 -5.54 -12.08 -14.90
C THR A 80 -5.07 -10.76 -14.29
N LEU A 81 -3.96 -10.80 -13.58
CA LEU A 81 -3.31 -9.62 -13.03
C LEU A 81 -2.11 -9.22 -13.89
N ARG A 82 -1.87 -7.93 -13.98
CA ARG A 82 -0.72 -7.32 -14.65
C ARG A 82 -0.01 -6.39 -13.71
N ILE A 83 1.30 -6.31 -13.79
CA ILE A 83 2.14 -5.45 -12.95
C ILE A 83 2.73 -4.31 -13.77
N ASP A 84 2.81 -3.14 -13.17
CA ASP A 84 3.66 -2.07 -13.63
C ASP A 84 5.11 -2.39 -13.22
N PRO A 85 6.03 -2.64 -14.16
CA PRO A 85 7.43 -2.93 -13.84
C PRO A 85 8.18 -1.70 -13.33
N THR A 86 7.61 -0.51 -13.48
CA THR A 86 8.17 0.73 -12.96
C THR A 86 7.67 0.95 -11.53
N PRO A 87 8.55 1.03 -10.53
CA PRO A 87 8.12 1.30 -9.16
C PRO A 87 7.46 2.67 -9.07
N HIS A 88 6.46 2.78 -8.23
CA HIS A 88 5.84 4.07 -7.91
C HIS A 88 6.89 5.03 -7.33
N TRP A 89 6.77 6.30 -7.60
CA TRP A 89 7.72 7.32 -7.14
C TRP A 89 7.69 7.52 -5.61
N ASP A 90 6.54 7.30 -4.99
CA ASP A 90 6.42 7.29 -3.53
C ASP A 90 6.98 5.98 -2.95
N LEU A 91 7.97 6.11 -2.10
CA LEU A 91 8.50 5.00 -1.34
C LEU A 91 7.66 4.79 -0.07
N LYS A 92 7.68 3.58 0.46
CA LYS A 92 7.20 3.27 1.80
C LYS A 92 8.39 3.02 2.72
N VAL A 93 8.14 3.02 4.03
CA VAL A 93 9.21 2.79 5.00
C VAL A 93 8.89 1.64 5.94
N CYS A 94 9.90 0.86 6.29
CA CYS A 94 9.94 0.09 7.52
C CYS A 94 11.22 0.42 8.28
N PHE A 95 11.23 0.24 9.59
CA PHE A 95 12.36 0.70 10.39
C PHE A 95 12.58 -0.18 11.62
N SER A 96 13.84 -0.26 12.05
CA SER A 96 14.19 -0.89 13.31
C SER A 96 13.72 -0.02 14.47
N ARG A 97 13.46 -0.66 15.60
CA ARG A 97 12.95 -0.03 16.83
C ARG A 97 13.67 1.29 17.14
N TRP A 98 12.86 2.34 17.34
CA TRP A 98 13.33 3.66 17.76
C TRP A 98 12.26 4.36 18.60
N GLU A 99 12.61 4.78 19.81
CA GLU A 99 11.70 5.52 20.68
C GLU A 99 11.35 6.89 20.07
N ASN A 100 10.08 7.28 20.18
CA ASN A 100 9.54 8.52 19.64
C ASN A 100 9.67 8.66 18.10
N ALA A 101 9.70 7.55 17.37
CA ALA A 101 9.57 7.58 15.92
C ALA A 101 8.19 8.10 15.52
N VAL A 102 8.11 9.01 14.54
CA VAL A 102 6.84 9.53 14.03
C VAL A 102 6.65 9.07 12.60
N ILE A 103 5.63 8.25 12.35
CA ILE A 103 5.27 7.79 11.01
C ILE A 103 4.43 8.87 10.34
N LYS A 104 4.85 9.32 9.16
CA LYS A 104 4.10 10.29 8.36
C LYS A 104 2.95 9.63 7.62
N MET A 105 1.98 10.46 7.21
CA MET A 105 0.82 10.03 6.44
C MET A 105 1.24 9.22 5.21
N GLY A 106 0.48 8.19 4.89
CA GLY A 106 0.76 7.28 3.78
C GLY A 106 1.89 6.28 4.06
N ASN A 107 2.50 6.29 5.27
CA ASN A 107 3.65 5.45 5.62
C ASN A 107 4.85 5.66 4.67
N HIS A 108 4.99 6.88 4.11
CA HIS A 108 6.03 7.21 3.13
C HIS A 108 7.32 7.67 3.78
N GLU A 109 7.26 8.12 5.03
CA GLU A 109 8.39 8.65 5.79
C GLU A 109 8.25 8.30 7.26
N VAL A 110 9.37 8.15 7.93
CA VAL A 110 9.47 8.11 9.39
C VAL A 110 10.48 9.14 9.87
N ILE A 111 10.10 9.93 10.86
CA ILE A 111 11.03 10.79 11.57
C ILE A 111 11.68 9.93 12.65
N ALA A 112 12.90 9.50 12.38
CA ALA A 112 13.74 8.73 13.28
C ALA A 112 15.22 8.93 12.87
N PRO A 113 16.18 8.95 13.81
CA PRO A 113 17.60 9.15 13.49
C PRO A 113 18.27 7.86 13.02
N GLY A 114 17.74 7.23 11.98
CA GLY A 114 18.25 6.00 11.39
C GLY A 114 19.07 6.21 10.13
N LYS A 115 19.85 5.19 9.75
CA LYS A 115 20.50 5.14 8.43
C LYS A 115 19.52 4.60 7.40
N GLN A 116 19.31 5.36 6.35
CA GLN A 116 18.46 4.95 5.25
C GLN A 116 19.17 3.91 4.36
N LYS A 117 18.43 2.90 3.96
CA LYS A 117 18.79 1.89 2.98
C LYS A 117 17.70 1.75 1.93
N LEU A 118 18.02 1.17 0.80
CA LEU A 118 17.10 0.95 -0.30
C LEU A 118 17.41 -0.39 -0.98
N ASN A 119 16.37 -1.04 -1.51
CA ASN A 119 16.44 -2.24 -2.35
C ASN A 119 16.55 -3.60 -1.62
N GLU A 120 16.49 -3.65 -0.30
CA GLU A 120 16.46 -4.92 0.43
C GLU A 120 15.03 -5.47 0.59
N VAL A 121 14.05 -4.58 0.58
CA VAL A 121 12.62 -4.87 0.71
C VAL A 121 11.85 -4.24 -0.45
N ALA A 122 10.78 -4.88 -0.88
CA ALA A 122 9.87 -4.33 -1.87
C ALA A 122 8.41 -4.65 -1.54
N ILE A 123 7.48 -3.98 -2.21
CA ILE A 123 6.04 -4.10 -1.99
C ILE A 123 5.36 -4.37 -3.32
N ILE A 124 4.47 -5.37 -3.34
CA ILE A 124 3.42 -5.45 -4.34
C ILE A 124 2.19 -4.75 -3.76
N HIS A 125 1.71 -3.75 -4.48
CA HIS A 125 0.54 -2.98 -4.10
C HIS A 125 -0.61 -3.25 -5.07
N TYR A 126 -1.77 -3.64 -4.52
CA TYR A 126 -2.96 -3.94 -5.30
C TYR A 126 -4.07 -2.92 -4.99
N PRO A 127 -3.95 -1.68 -5.45
CA PRO A 127 -4.82 -0.57 -5.04
C PRO A 127 -6.26 -0.74 -5.50
N TRP A 128 -6.46 -1.38 -6.66
CA TRP A 128 -7.73 -1.45 -7.36
C TRP A 128 -8.06 -2.88 -7.79
N ARG A 129 -8.96 -3.54 -7.07
CA ARG A 129 -9.27 -4.97 -7.27
C ARG A 129 -10.48 -5.21 -8.17
N SER A 130 -11.45 -4.30 -8.12
CA SER A 130 -12.64 -4.31 -8.97
C SER A 130 -13.19 -2.90 -9.10
N LYS A 131 -14.09 -2.67 -10.07
CA LYS A 131 -14.78 -1.38 -10.24
C LYS A 131 -15.58 -1.00 -8.99
N GLU A 132 -16.22 -1.95 -8.33
CA GLU A 132 -16.97 -1.76 -7.10
C GLU A 132 -16.07 -1.28 -5.96
N GLN A 133 -14.94 -1.96 -5.78
CA GLN A 133 -13.96 -1.59 -4.74
C GLN A 133 -13.31 -0.23 -5.08
N PHE A 134 -13.01 0.04 -6.33
CA PHE A 134 -12.49 1.31 -6.81
C PHE A 134 -13.42 2.48 -6.47
N ALA A 135 -14.69 2.43 -6.89
CA ALA A 135 -15.67 3.46 -6.60
C ALA A 135 -15.91 3.65 -5.08
N ARG A 136 -15.97 2.52 -4.34
CA ARG A 136 -16.14 2.56 -2.88
C ARG A 136 -14.94 3.20 -2.18
N LYS A 137 -13.72 2.81 -2.55
CA LYS A 137 -12.47 3.30 -1.95
C LYS A 137 -12.32 4.81 -2.17
N LEU A 138 -12.62 5.31 -3.37
CA LEU A 138 -12.58 6.75 -3.68
C LEU A 138 -13.57 7.53 -2.79
N ARG A 139 -14.82 7.10 -2.71
CA ARG A 139 -15.83 7.77 -1.85
C ARG A 139 -15.46 7.71 -0.37
N GLN A 140 -14.99 6.57 0.13
CA GLN A 140 -14.63 6.42 1.53
C GLN A 140 -13.40 7.29 1.87
N GLY A 141 -12.41 7.34 0.99
CA GLY A 141 -11.24 8.20 1.16
C GLY A 141 -11.60 9.69 1.20
N ALA A 142 -12.46 10.14 0.28
CA ALA A 142 -12.95 11.51 0.28
C ALA A 142 -13.66 11.88 1.59
N LYS A 143 -14.64 11.07 2.02
CA LYS A 143 -15.36 11.28 3.28
C LYS A 143 -14.46 11.29 4.51
N ALA A 144 -13.46 10.41 4.53
CA ALA A 144 -12.52 10.34 5.63
C ALA A 144 -11.63 11.60 5.71
N LEU A 145 -11.26 12.18 4.56
CA LEU A 145 -10.51 13.42 4.47
C LEU A 145 -11.37 14.67 4.76
N GLU A 146 -12.64 14.68 4.36
CA GLU A 146 -13.60 15.74 4.70
C GLU A 146 -13.81 15.87 6.22
N ALA A 147 -13.68 14.77 6.95
CA ALA A 147 -13.80 14.75 8.40
C ALA A 147 -12.53 15.24 9.14
N THR A 148 -11.51 15.71 8.41
CA THR A 148 -10.24 16.21 8.96
C THR A 148 -10.11 17.71 8.74
N ASP A 149 -9.21 18.33 9.48
CA ASP A 149 -8.71 19.70 9.30
C ASP A 149 -7.42 19.75 8.44
N LEU A 150 -7.10 18.65 7.73
CA LEU A 150 -5.95 18.58 6.84
C LEU A 150 -6.10 19.50 5.63
N PRO A 151 -4.98 20.07 5.10
CA PRO A 151 -5.00 20.93 3.93
C PRO A 151 -5.73 20.32 2.74
N GLU A 152 -6.42 21.14 1.94
CA GLU A 152 -7.26 20.69 0.83
C GLU A 152 -6.47 19.99 -0.29
N ASP A 153 -5.20 20.32 -0.46
CA ASP A 153 -4.29 19.69 -1.41
C ASP A 153 -3.87 18.28 -0.96
N MET A 154 -4.02 17.97 0.35
CA MET A 154 -3.74 16.64 0.86
C MET A 154 -4.83 15.66 0.47
N GLY A 155 -4.43 14.57 -0.20
CA GLY A 155 -5.37 13.56 -0.70
C GLY A 155 -6.29 14.06 -1.82
N TYR A 156 -5.84 15.02 -2.61
CA TYR A 156 -6.62 15.66 -3.70
C TYR A 156 -7.30 14.65 -4.64
N HIS A 157 -6.65 13.55 -4.97
CA HIS A 157 -7.17 12.50 -5.83
C HIS A 157 -8.36 11.76 -5.22
N TRP A 158 -8.44 11.68 -3.88
CA TRP A 158 -9.63 11.17 -3.18
C TRP A 158 -10.77 12.20 -3.23
N ARG A 159 -10.48 13.45 -2.84
CA ARG A 159 -11.45 14.53 -2.75
C ARG A 159 -12.13 14.80 -4.09
N ARG A 160 -11.38 14.85 -5.19
CA ARG A 160 -11.90 15.04 -6.56
C ARG A 160 -12.90 13.99 -7.01
N ASN A 161 -12.75 12.77 -6.53
CA ASN A 161 -13.54 11.61 -6.93
C ASN A 161 -14.55 11.17 -5.86
N GLY A 162 -14.84 12.04 -4.88
CA GLY A 162 -15.71 11.70 -3.75
C GLY A 162 -17.17 11.39 -4.11
N ASP A 163 -17.67 11.98 -5.18
CA ASP A 163 -19.05 11.80 -5.65
C ASP A 163 -19.21 10.64 -6.65
N ILE A 164 -18.16 9.90 -6.94
CA ILE A 164 -18.19 8.81 -7.91
C ILE A 164 -19.15 7.69 -7.46
N THR A 165 -20.08 7.29 -8.32
CA THR A 165 -20.95 6.13 -8.11
C THR A 165 -20.39 4.90 -8.82
N PHE A 166 -20.96 3.73 -8.58
CA PHE A 166 -20.60 2.52 -9.34
C PHE A 166 -20.83 2.67 -10.85
N GLU A 167 -21.93 3.32 -11.23
CA GLU A 167 -22.30 3.55 -12.62
C GLU A 167 -21.36 4.58 -13.27
N SER A 168 -21.14 5.72 -12.61
CA SER A 168 -20.28 6.79 -13.12
C SER A 168 -18.79 6.44 -13.11
N ALA A 169 -18.38 5.41 -12.36
CA ALA A 169 -17.00 4.95 -12.29
C ALA A 169 -16.55 4.22 -13.58
N THR A 170 -17.47 3.72 -14.41
CA THR A 170 -17.13 2.86 -15.55
C THR A 170 -16.11 3.48 -16.51
N PRO A 171 -16.33 4.71 -17.03
CA PRO A 171 -15.35 5.31 -17.95
C PRO A 171 -13.96 5.50 -17.32
N LEU A 172 -13.92 5.95 -16.06
CA LEU A 172 -12.66 6.17 -15.35
C LEU A 172 -11.95 4.85 -15.05
N TRP A 173 -12.68 3.81 -14.65
CA TRP A 173 -12.17 2.48 -14.42
C TRP A 173 -11.55 1.87 -15.67
N GLU A 174 -12.25 1.94 -16.80
CA GLU A 174 -11.74 1.43 -18.08
C GLU A 174 -10.51 2.22 -18.55
N ALA A 175 -10.53 3.54 -18.45
CA ALA A 175 -9.37 4.38 -18.78
C ALA A 175 -8.16 4.05 -17.88
N LEU A 176 -8.39 3.81 -16.58
CA LEU A 176 -7.34 3.37 -15.65
C LEU A 176 -6.69 2.06 -16.11
N LEU A 177 -7.49 1.05 -16.47
CA LEU A 177 -6.97 -0.25 -16.91
C LEU A 177 -6.23 -0.19 -18.25
N ARG A 178 -6.57 0.78 -19.11
CA ARG A 178 -5.83 1.07 -20.35
C ARG A 178 -4.60 1.95 -20.16
N GLY A 179 -4.38 2.49 -18.93
CA GLY A 179 -3.28 3.41 -18.65
C GLY A 179 -3.48 4.82 -19.23
N GLU A 180 -4.71 5.22 -19.48
CA GLU A 180 -5.10 6.50 -20.11
C GLU A 180 -5.41 7.60 -19.07
N VAL A 181 -5.29 7.31 -17.77
CA VAL A 181 -5.57 8.25 -16.67
C VAL A 181 -4.28 8.98 -16.28
N ASP A 182 -4.36 10.28 -16.06
CA ASP A 182 -3.25 11.08 -15.54
C ASP A 182 -3.09 10.97 -14.01
N HIS A 183 -1.93 11.43 -13.51
CA HIS A 183 -1.60 11.40 -12.09
C HIS A 183 -2.51 12.32 -11.26
N GLU A 184 -2.97 13.43 -11.82
CA GLU A 184 -3.83 14.36 -11.09
C GLU A 184 -5.22 13.79 -10.85
N THR A 185 -5.68 12.90 -11.73
CA THR A 185 -6.97 12.23 -11.59
C THR A 185 -6.87 11.04 -10.64
N ILE A 186 -5.91 10.15 -10.84
CA ILE A 186 -5.68 8.95 -9.99
C ILE A 186 -4.17 8.78 -9.75
N THR A 187 -3.74 8.84 -8.50
CA THR A 187 -2.33 8.66 -8.11
C THR A 187 -1.84 7.23 -8.41
N TRP A 188 -2.63 6.23 -8.00
CA TRP A 188 -2.30 4.81 -8.21
C TRP A 188 -2.79 4.35 -9.59
N ARG A 189 -2.02 4.65 -10.62
CA ARG A 189 -2.29 4.33 -12.03
C ARG A 189 -1.09 3.62 -12.67
N PRO A 190 -1.27 2.93 -13.80
CA PRO A 190 -0.16 2.49 -14.62
C PRO A 190 0.70 3.67 -15.10
N THR A 191 2.02 3.54 -15.02
CA THR A 191 2.97 4.55 -15.49
C THR A 191 3.57 4.21 -16.84
N GLY A 192 3.33 2.97 -17.32
CA GLY A 192 3.80 2.45 -18.60
C GLY A 192 3.11 1.15 -18.97
N PRO A 193 3.63 0.43 -19.96
CA PRO A 193 3.06 -0.84 -20.39
C PRO A 193 3.06 -1.87 -19.27
N LEU A 194 1.88 -2.41 -18.96
CA LEU A 194 1.72 -3.45 -17.96
C LEU A 194 2.21 -4.81 -18.49
N THR A 195 2.95 -5.54 -17.67
CA THR A 195 3.43 -6.89 -17.99
C THR A 195 2.62 -7.96 -17.23
N PRO A 196 2.44 -9.17 -17.84
CA PRO A 196 1.84 -10.28 -17.12
C PRO A 196 2.66 -10.64 -15.87
N ILE A 197 1.97 -10.90 -14.77
CA ILE A 197 2.61 -11.27 -13.50
C ILE A 197 3.45 -12.56 -13.59
N GLY A 198 3.12 -13.47 -14.52
CA GLY A 198 3.89 -14.70 -14.73
C GLY A 198 5.37 -14.53 -15.12
N SER A 199 5.79 -13.31 -15.49
CA SER A 199 7.20 -12.97 -15.78
C SER A 199 8.00 -12.55 -14.55
N LEU A 200 7.39 -12.49 -13.38
CA LEU A 200 8.04 -12.06 -12.13
C LEU A 200 8.88 -13.18 -11.48
N PRO A 201 9.84 -12.82 -10.60
CA PRO A 201 10.54 -13.77 -9.76
C PRO A 201 9.62 -14.72 -9.01
N GLN A 202 10.13 -15.89 -8.58
CA GLN A 202 9.31 -16.95 -7.98
C GLN A 202 8.57 -16.50 -6.71
N GLU A 203 9.18 -15.65 -5.90
CA GLU A 203 8.60 -15.09 -4.67
C GLU A 203 7.33 -14.29 -4.96
N PHE A 204 7.31 -13.57 -6.08
CA PHE A 204 6.12 -12.86 -6.55
C PHE A 204 5.01 -13.81 -7.03
N LYS A 205 5.39 -14.93 -7.64
CA LYS A 205 4.40 -15.89 -8.17
C LYS A 205 3.55 -16.50 -7.06
N GLU A 206 4.14 -16.74 -5.89
CA GLU A 206 3.41 -17.26 -4.73
C GLU A 206 2.39 -16.24 -4.19
N ILE A 207 2.78 -14.97 -4.08
CA ILE A 207 1.88 -13.90 -3.65
C ILE A 207 0.73 -13.74 -4.66
N VAL A 208 1.05 -13.77 -5.95
CA VAL A 208 0.05 -13.65 -7.02
C VAL A 208 -0.87 -14.87 -7.08
N HIS A 209 -0.35 -16.06 -6.85
CA HIS A 209 -1.17 -17.27 -6.77
C HIS A 209 -2.21 -17.13 -5.66
N LEU A 210 -1.82 -16.67 -4.47
CA LEU A 210 -2.73 -16.38 -3.36
C LEU A 210 -3.76 -15.30 -3.70
N LEU A 211 -3.38 -14.27 -4.49
CA LEU A 211 -4.32 -13.22 -4.93
C LEU A 211 -5.34 -13.78 -5.94
N ASN A 212 -4.89 -14.59 -6.88
CA ASN A 212 -5.76 -15.19 -7.91
C ASN A 212 -6.73 -16.22 -7.33
N GLU A 213 -6.33 -17.01 -6.35
CA GLU A 213 -7.22 -17.96 -5.67
C GLU A 213 -8.37 -17.24 -4.96
N LYS A 214 -8.09 -16.08 -4.32
CA LYS A 214 -9.13 -15.30 -3.64
C LYS A 214 -10.07 -14.58 -4.59
N THR A 215 -9.62 -14.18 -5.76
CA THR A 215 -10.50 -13.57 -6.79
C THR A 215 -11.39 -14.61 -7.47
N SER A 216 -10.98 -15.87 -7.52
CA SER A 216 -11.76 -16.98 -8.08
C SER A 216 -12.85 -17.51 -7.15
N THR A 217 -12.74 -17.25 -5.84
CA THR A 217 -13.69 -17.74 -4.81
C THR A 217 -14.79 -16.75 -4.44
N GLY A 218 -14.85 -15.58 -5.07
CA GLY A 218 -16.02 -14.67 -4.99
C GLY A 218 -16.31 -14.10 -3.59
N ILE A 219 -15.28 -13.84 -2.78
CA ILE A 219 -15.40 -13.15 -1.48
C ILE A 219 -14.88 -11.73 -1.59
#